data_eeb2a15f9bdd15ed57533f82fcb37353
#
_entry.id   eeb2a15f9bdd15ed57533f82fcb37353
#
_cell.length_a   1.000
_cell.length_b   1.000
_cell.length_c   1.000
_cell.angle_alpha   90.00
_cell.angle_beta   90.00
_cell.angle_gamma   90.00
#
_symmetry.space_group_name_H-M   'P 1'
#
loop_
_entity.id
_entity.type
_entity.pdbx_description
1 polymer ?
#
loop_
_entity_poly.entity_id
_entity_poly.type
_entity_poly.pdbx_seq_one_letter_code
_entity_poly.pdbx_strand_id
1 'polypeptide(L)'
;MYSSGNNDECYTPDYAVTPILKYIPRDAKVWCPFDKAESEFVKQISLTRSVEYSHIDDGKDFFTYEPVHFDVIVSNPPFTNKRRFFERALSFNKPFALIMTNTWLNDSAPKQLFKDKDLQLLMFDKRMKFTAPDGRPNDKITFSSSYYCWNFLPKQLIMEELIIPKSNSKAVLPL
;
A
#
# COMPACT_ATOMS: atom_id res chain seq x y z
N MET A 1 -10.75 11.75 -13.67
CA MET A 1 -11.19 10.34 -13.71
C MET A 1 -9.98 9.50 -14.12
N TYR A 2 -9.45 8.63 -13.28
CA TYR A 2 -8.54 7.61 -13.77
C TYR A 2 -9.38 6.39 -14.14
N SER A 3 -9.13 5.80 -15.31
CA SER A 3 -9.84 4.60 -15.70
C SER A 3 -9.20 3.41 -14.98
N SER A 4 -10.00 2.56 -14.38
CA SER A 4 -9.61 1.22 -13.96
C SER A 4 -9.32 0.38 -15.22
N GLY A 5 -8.22 0.69 -15.89
CA GLY A 5 -7.72 -0.21 -16.94
C GLY A 5 -7.25 -1.49 -16.25
N ASN A 6 -7.77 -2.64 -16.63
CA ASN A 6 -7.49 -3.99 -16.08
C ASN A 6 -6.02 -4.39 -15.93
N ASN A 7 -5.07 -3.50 -16.20
CA ASN A 7 -3.63 -3.76 -16.18
C ASN A 7 -2.88 -3.17 -14.98
N ASP A 8 -3.53 -2.35 -14.15
CA ASP A 8 -2.87 -1.62 -13.06
C ASP A 8 -3.32 -2.07 -11.65
N GLU A 9 -4.30 -2.97 -11.58
CA GLU A 9 -4.74 -3.58 -10.32
C GLU A 9 -3.75 -4.65 -9.89
N CYS A 10 -3.02 -4.35 -8.83
CA CYS A 10 -2.05 -5.23 -8.23
C CYS A 10 -2.48 -5.58 -6.82
N TYR A 11 -2.78 -6.85 -6.58
CA TYR A 11 -3.10 -7.35 -5.26
C TYR A 11 -1.82 -7.50 -4.44
N THR A 12 -1.83 -6.87 -3.28
CA THR A 12 -0.70 -6.93 -2.35
C THR A 12 -0.74 -8.26 -1.60
N PRO A 13 0.35 -9.05 -1.60
CA PRO A 13 0.39 -10.30 -0.86
C PRO A 13 0.37 -10.07 0.65
N ASP A 14 -0.10 -11.06 1.39
CA ASP A 14 -0.23 -11.02 2.86
C ASP A 14 1.08 -10.65 3.56
N TYR A 15 2.19 -11.26 3.16
CA TYR A 15 3.51 -11.02 3.74
C TYR A 15 4.05 -9.60 3.53
N ALA A 16 3.51 -8.87 2.56
CA ALA A 16 3.88 -7.46 2.31
C ALA A 16 3.06 -6.48 3.18
N VAL A 17 1.90 -6.90 3.66
CA VAL A 17 1.06 -6.11 4.60
C VAL A 17 1.51 -6.30 6.04
N THR A 18 1.84 -7.51 6.44
CA THR A 18 2.21 -7.83 7.84
C THR A 18 3.24 -6.86 8.46
N PRO A 19 4.33 -6.45 7.78
CA PRO A 19 5.33 -5.56 8.37
C PRO A 19 4.84 -4.17 8.76
N ILE A 20 3.80 -3.65 8.10
CA ILE A 20 3.29 -2.30 8.38
C ILE A 20 2.42 -2.23 9.64
N LEU A 21 1.83 -3.35 10.06
CA LEU A 21 0.85 -3.41 11.14
C LEU A 21 1.37 -2.86 12.47
N LYS A 22 2.62 -3.14 12.80
CA LYS A 22 3.25 -2.69 14.06
C LYS A 22 3.41 -1.17 14.17
N TYR A 23 3.39 -0.47 13.03
CA TYR A 23 3.52 0.98 12.98
C TYR A 23 2.17 1.70 13.03
N ILE A 24 1.06 0.99 12.85
CA ILE A 24 -0.29 1.56 12.95
C ILE A 24 -0.65 1.75 14.43
N PRO A 25 -1.00 2.96 14.90
CA PRO A 25 -1.44 3.17 16.27
C PRO A 25 -2.62 2.25 16.65
N ARG A 26 -2.66 1.80 17.91
CA ARG A 26 -3.64 0.78 18.34
C ARG A 26 -5.10 1.24 18.20
N ASP A 27 -5.36 2.49 18.51
CA ASP A 27 -6.72 3.05 18.54
C ASP A 27 -7.07 3.82 17.25
N ALA A 28 -6.20 3.76 16.22
CA ALA A 28 -6.41 4.46 14.99
C ALA A 28 -7.53 3.84 14.15
N LYS A 29 -8.39 4.68 13.58
CA LYS A 29 -9.26 4.31 12.47
C LYS A 29 -8.47 4.43 11.16
N VAL A 30 -8.26 3.31 10.50
CA VAL A 30 -7.46 3.22 9.28
C VAL A 30 -8.35 3.35 8.05
N TRP A 31 -7.97 4.21 7.11
CA TRP A 31 -8.59 4.25 5.80
C TRP A 31 -7.72 3.54 4.76
N CYS A 32 -8.32 2.59 4.04
CA CYS A 32 -7.72 1.86 2.92
C CYS A 32 -8.44 2.28 1.63
N PRO A 33 -7.99 3.38 0.95
CA PRO A 33 -8.77 4.02 -0.12
C PRO A 33 -8.72 3.32 -1.48
N PHE A 34 -7.91 2.28 -1.63
CA PHE A 34 -7.74 1.53 -2.88
C PHE A 34 -8.05 0.05 -2.69
N ASP A 35 -8.84 -0.28 -1.69
CA ASP A 35 -9.05 -1.64 -1.23
C ASP A 35 -10.53 -2.04 -1.21
N LYS A 36 -10.77 -3.34 -1.37
CA LYS A 36 -12.07 -3.99 -1.20
C LYS A 36 -12.05 -4.86 0.05
N ALA A 37 -13.19 -5.39 0.44
CA ALA A 37 -13.31 -6.21 1.66
C ALA A 37 -12.35 -7.41 1.71
N GLU A 38 -12.05 -8.00 0.55
CA GLU A 38 -11.17 -9.15 0.38
C GLU A 38 -9.68 -8.82 0.34
N SER A 39 -9.30 -7.54 0.33
CA SER A 39 -7.89 -7.16 0.29
C SER A 39 -7.16 -7.53 1.57
N GLU A 40 -5.87 -7.84 1.47
CA GLU A 40 -5.05 -8.20 2.62
C GLU A 40 -4.89 -7.03 3.61
N PHE A 41 -4.89 -5.79 3.14
CA PHE A 41 -4.90 -4.63 4.04
C PHE A 41 -6.14 -4.64 4.93
N VAL A 42 -7.33 -4.80 4.36
CA VAL A 42 -8.58 -4.81 5.11
C VAL A 42 -8.63 -6.00 6.06
N LYS A 43 -8.31 -7.20 5.58
CA LYS A 43 -8.32 -8.43 6.40
C LYS A 43 -7.40 -8.33 7.62
N GLN A 44 -6.13 -7.98 7.41
CA GLN A 44 -5.15 -8.00 8.49
C GLN A 44 -5.33 -6.83 9.46
N ILE A 45 -5.59 -5.62 8.96
CA ILE A 45 -5.77 -4.44 9.81
C ILE A 45 -7.04 -4.58 10.65
N SER A 46 -8.13 -5.10 10.09
CA SER A 46 -9.40 -5.26 10.81
C SER A 46 -9.35 -6.24 11.99
N LEU A 47 -8.33 -7.10 12.06
CA LEU A 47 -8.14 -7.98 13.21
C LEU A 47 -7.87 -7.22 14.52
N THR A 48 -7.31 -6.02 14.43
CA THR A 48 -6.85 -5.26 15.62
C THR A 48 -7.18 -3.78 15.58
N ARG A 49 -7.71 -3.25 14.48
CA ARG A 49 -8.01 -1.83 14.25
C ARG A 49 -9.38 -1.65 13.59
N SER A 50 -9.97 -0.48 13.76
CA SER A 50 -11.12 -0.07 12.97
C SER A 50 -10.66 0.29 11.54
N VAL A 51 -11.32 -0.27 10.52
CA VAL A 51 -10.99 -0.05 9.11
C VAL A 51 -12.18 0.53 8.36
N GLU A 52 -11.93 1.58 7.61
CA GLU A 52 -12.78 2.05 6.52
C GLU A 52 -12.07 1.73 5.21
N TYR A 53 -12.75 1.12 4.26
CA TYR A 53 -12.17 0.85 2.94
C TYR A 53 -13.06 1.43 1.84
N SER A 54 -12.44 1.78 0.73
CA SER A 54 -13.15 2.32 -0.43
C SER A 54 -12.41 1.95 -1.71
N HIS A 55 -13.16 1.83 -2.79
CA HIS A 55 -12.61 1.50 -4.10
C HIS A 55 -13.37 2.25 -5.20
N ILE A 56 -12.68 2.56 -6.30
CA ILE A 56 -13.28 3.27 -7.43
C ILE A 56 -14.41 2.47 -8.08
N ASP A 57 -14.31 1.14 -8.11
CA ASP A 57 -15.34 0.26 -8.65
C ASP A 57 -16.67 0.35 -7.87
N ASP A 58 -16.61 0.77 -6.61
CA ASP A 58 -17.78 1.00 -5.75
C ASP A 58 -18.25 2.47 -5.80
N GLY A 59 -17.77 3.24 -6.78
CA GLY A 59 -18.10 4.65 -6.95
C GLY A 59 -17.43 5.58 -5.94
N LYS A 60 -16.46 5.09 -5.18
CA LYS A 60 -15.72 5.84 -4.16
C LYS A 60 -14.30 6.18 -4.66
N ASP A 61 -14.23 7.14 -5.57
CA ASP A 61 -12.95 7.63 -6.10
C ASP A 61 -12.18 8.38 -5.02
N PHE A 62 -10.92 8.00 -4.78
CA PHE A 62 -10.03 8.64 -3.81
C PHE A 62 -9.90 10.16 -3.98
N PHE A 63 -10.08 10.68 -5.18
CA PHE A 63 -9.99 12.13 -5.43
C PHE A 63 -11.24 12.91 -5.01
N THR A 64 -12.37 12.25 -4.81
CA THR A 64 -13.67 12.90 -4.51
C THR A 64 -14.34 12.36 -3.26
N TYR A 65 -14.05 11.12 -2.89
CA TYR A 65 -14.58 10.48 -1.68
C TYR A 65 -13.62 10.67 -0.50
N GLU A 66 -14.19 10.78 0.66
CA GLU A 66 -13.47 10.82 1.94
C GLU A 66 -14.39 10.28 3.04
N PRO A 67 -13.90 9.40 3.93
CA PRO A 67 -14.66 8.97 5.10
C PRO A 67 -14.97 10.13 6.03
N VAL A 68 -16.06 10.03 6.78
CA VAL A 68 -16.42 11.05 7.79
C VAL A 68 -15.32 11.20 8.85
N HIS A 69 -14.67 10.10 9.20
CA HIS A 69 -13.55 10.09 10.14
C HIS A 69 -12.54 9.00 9.80
N PHE A 70 -11.27 9.36 9.80
CA PHE A 70 -10.12 8.46 9.76
C PHE A 70 -8.90 9.14 10.40
N ASP A 71 -7.96 8.37 10.91
CA ASP A 71 -6.75 8.86 11.57
C ASP A 71 -5.52 8.67 10.69
N VAL A 72 -5.47 7.61 9.89
CA VAL A 72 -4.31 7.23 9.09
C VAL A 72 -4.75 6.54 7.79
N ILE A 73 -3.97 6.73 6.72
CA ILE A 73 -4.16 6.05 5.44
C ILE A 73 -3.09 4.95 5.29
N VAL A 74 -3.52 3.73 5.00
CA VAL A 74 -2.61 2.61 4.69
C VAL A 74 -3.19 1.83 3.51
N SER A 75 -2.49 1.80 2.38
CA SER A 75 -3.01 1.14 1.17
C SER A 75 -1.94 1.00 0.08
N ASN A 76 -2.31 0.38 -1.03
CA ASN A 76 -1.50 0.29 -2.24
C ASN A 76 -2.21 1.00 -3.40
N PRO A 77 -1.87 2.25 -3.73
CA PRO A 77 -2.48 2.96 -4.85
C PRO A 77 -2.03 2.38 -6.19
N PRO A 78 -2.81 2.58 -7.27
CA PRO A 78 -2.34 2.31 -8.62
C PRO A 78 -1.03 3.04 -8.93
N PHE A 79 -0.13 2.41 -9.67
CA PHE A 79 1.18 2.98 -9.97
C PHE A 79 1.17 4.08 -11.05
N THR A 80 0.04 4.26 -11.73
CA THR A 80 -0.24 5.44 -12.57
C THR A 80 -0.69 6.62 -11.70
N ASN A 81 -0.55 7.85 -12.19
CA ASN A 81 -0.97 9.07 -11.48
C ASN A 81 -0.38 9.26 -10.06
N LYS A 82 0.77 8.66 -9.78
CA LYS A 82 1.45 8.64 -8.47
C LYS A 82 1.44 10.02 -7.78
N ARG A 83 1.85 11.05 -8.50
CA ARG A 83 1.94 12.42 -7.98
C ARG A 83 0.60 12.87 -7.39
N ARG A 84 -0.50 12.70 -8.11
CA ARG A 84 -1.83 13.13 -7.66
C ARG A 84 -2.31 12.38 -6.43
N PHE A 85 -2.01 11.08 -6.32
CA PHE A 85 -2.35 10.30 -5.12
C PHE A 85 -1.61 10.81 -3.89
N PHE A 86 -0.33 11.11 -4.01
CA PHE A 86 0.45 11.63 -2.89
C PHE A 86 0.09 13.09 -2.56
N GLU A 87 -0.19 13.94 -3.56
CA GLU A 87 -0.74 15.29 -3.33
C GLU A 87 -2.02 15.23 -2.51
N ARG A 88 -2.93 14.34 -2.88
CA ARG A 88 -4.20 14.14 -2.15
C ARG A 88 -3.97 13.61 -0.74
N ALA A 89 -3.13 12.59 -0.57
CA ALA A 89 -2.80 12.04 0.74
C ALA A 89 -2.20 13.10 1.68
N LEU A 90 -1.25 13.89 1.18
CA LEU A 90 -0.65 15.00 1.94
C LEU A 90 -1.65 16.10 2.29
N SER A 91 -2.65 16.34 1.45
CA SER A 91 -3.67 17.39 1.67
C SER A 91 -4.54 17.13 2.90
N PHE A 92 -4.70 15.88 3.33
CA PHE A 92 -5.43 15.54 4.55
C PHE A 92 -4.67 15.90 5.83
N ASN A 93 -3.37 16.17 5.72
CA ASN A 93 -2.50 16.44 6.88
C ASN A 93 -2.59 15.36 7.98
N LYS A 94 -2.73 14.12 7.57
CA LYS A 94 -2.78 12.92 8.44
C LYS A 94 -1.70 11.94 8.04
N PRO A 95 -1.21 11.11 8.97
CA PRO A 95 -0.21 10.08 8.67
C PRO A 95 -0.66 9.16 7.56
N PHE A 96 0.28 8.71 6.75
CA PHE A 96 0.00 7.68 5.75
C PHE A 96 1.17 6.75 5.50
N ALA A 97 0.86 5.57 4.99
CA ALA A 97 1.80 4.60 4.45
C ALA A 97 1.22 4.02 3.15
N LEU A 98 1.82 4.37 2.03
CA LEU A 98 1.38 3.96 0.70
C LEU A 98 2.50 3.19 -0.02
N ILE A 99 2.18 2.05 -0.60
CA ILE A 99 3.14 1.30 -1.42
C ILE A 99 3.38 2.04 -2.73
N MET A 100 4.65 2.18 -3.11
CA MET A 100 5.04 2.77 -4.38
C MET A 100 6.36 2.18 -4.89
N THR A 101 6.57 2.23 -6.20
CA THR A 101 7.83 1.79 -6.82
C THR A 101 9.01 2.64 -6.39
N ASN A 102 10.16 1.99 -6.13
CA ASN A 102 11.38 2.68 -5.74
C ASN A 102 11.99 3.52 -6.87
N THR A 103 11.66 3.23 -8.13
CA THR A 103 12.08 4.05 -9.27
C THR A 103 11.55 5.48 -9.20
N TRP A 104 10.44 5.71 -8.51
CA TRP A 104 9.86 7.04 -8.33
C TRP A 104 10.74 7.98 -7.50
N LEU A 105 11.63 7.46 -6.65
CA LEU A 105 12.56 8.26 -5.85
C LEU A 105 13.51 9.12 -6.71
N ASN A 106 13.78 8.71 -7.94
CA ASN A 106 14.63 9.45 -8.87
C ASN A 106 13.87 10.46 -9.75
N ASP A 107 12.54 10.52 -9.61
CA ASP A 107 11.72 11.49 -10.32
C ASP A 107 11.73 12.85 -9.57
N SER A 108 11.37 13.92 -10.25
CA SER A 108 11.29 15.26 -9.65
C SER A 108 10.12 15.43 -8.69
N ALA A 109 9.06 14.63 -8.84
CA ALA A 109 7.83 14.77 -8.07
C ALA A 109 8.00 14.54 -6.56
N PRO A 110 8.67 13.49 -6.06
CA PRO A 110 8.90 13.31 -4.63
C PRO A 110 9.64 14.48 -3.99
N LYS A 111 10.69 14.98 -4.63
CA LYS A 111 11.43 16.16 -4.15
C LYS A 111 10.52 17.38 -3.99
N GLN A 112 9.62 17.61 -4.93
CA GLN A 112 8.69 18.75 -4.90
C GLN A 112 7.60 18.56 -3.84
N LEU A 113 7.00 17.37 -3.77
CA LEU A 113 5.90 17.06 -2.85
C LEU A 113 6.33 17.07 -1.38
N PHE A 114 7.53 16.60 -1.10
CA PHE A 114 8.07 16.48 0.25
C PHE A 114 9.09 17.56 0.59
N LYS A 115 9.09 18.69 -0.14
CA LYS A 115 10.05 19.79 0.06
C LYS A 115 10.11 20.28 1.51
N ASP A 116 8.95 20.43 2.14
CA ASP A 116 8.80 20.90 3.52
C ASP A 116 8.22 19.82 4.44
N LYS A 117 8.33 18.56 4.06
CA LYS A 117 7.81 17.38 4.76
C LYS A 117 8.81 16.24 4.68
N ASP A 118 8.98 15.51 5.75
CA ASP A 118 9.89 14.37 5.77
C ASP A 118 9.25 13.16 5.11
N LEU A 119 9.67 12.82 3.89
CA LEU A 119 9.36 11.52 3.31
C LEU A 119 10.05 10.45 4.14
N GLN A 120 9.27 9.46 4.57
CA GLN A 120 9.76 8.31 5.29
C GLN A 120 9.61 7.05 4.41
N LEU A 121 10.55 6.12 4.54
CA LEU A 121 10.56 4.87 3.76
C LEU A 121 10.69 3.66 4.68
N LEU A 122 9.79 2.68 4.49
CA LEU A 122 10.00 1.32 4.96
C LEU A 122 10.36 0.46 3.75
N MET A 123 11.62 0.05 3.71
CA MET A 123 12.22 -0.74 2.64
C MET A 123 12.46 -2.19 3.10
N PHE A 124 12.52 -3.08 2.13
CA PHE A 124 12.76 -4.51 2.39
C PHE A 124 13.97 -5.03 1.63
N ASP A 125 14.56 -6.11 2.13
CA ASP A 125 15.69 -6.82 1.50
C ASP A 125 15.26 -7.71 0.31
N LYS A 126 13.96 -7.84 0.06
CA LYS A 126 13.37 -8.63 -1.03
C LYS A 126 12.23 -7.87 -1.69
N ARG A 127 11.91 -8.26 -2.92
CA ARG A 127 10.79 -7.65 -3.66
C ARG A 127 9.44 -8.20 -3.19
N MET A 128 8.46 -7.31 -3.07
CA MET A 128 7.06 -7.69 -3.01
C MET A 128 6.63 -8.25 -4.36
N LYS A 129 6.00 -9.42 -4.37
CA LYS A 129 5.47 -10.04 -5.59
C LYS A 129 3.97 -9.85 -5.63
N PHE A 130 3.53 -8.84 -6.34
CA PHE A 130 2.12 -8.56 -6.53
C PHE A 130 1.46 -9.62 -7.41
N THR A 131 0.17 -9.84 -7.21
CA THR A 131 -0.62 -10.75 -8.02
C THR A 131 -1.67 -9.98 -8.83
N ALA A 132 -2.08 -10.56 -9.95
CA ALA A 132 -3.25 -10.11 -10.69
C ALA A 132 -4.54 -10.46 -9.93
N PRO A 133 -5.72 -9.86 -10.30
CA PRO A 133 -7.01 -10.15 -9.67
C PRO A 133 -7.40 -11.63 -9.61
N ASP A 134 -6.89 -12.43 -10.53
CA ASP A 134 -7.12 -13.89 -10.58
C ASP A 134 -6.12 -14.71 -9.73
N GLY A 135 -5.28 -14.03 -8.93
CA GLY A 135 -4.30 -14.66 -8.05
C GLY A 135 -3.00 -15.15 -8.73
N ARG A 136 -2.88 -15.00 -10.06
CA ARG A 136 -1.63 -15.34 -10.76
C ARG A 136 -0.54 -14.31 -10.49
N PRO A 137 0.74 -14.70 -10.45
CA PRO A 137 1.83 -13.74 -10.38
C PRO A 137 1.72 -12.69 -11.49
N ASN A 138 1.87 -11.42 -11.15
CA ASN A 138 1.91 -10.36 -12.14
C ASN A 138 3.36 -10.16 -12.58
N ASP A 139 3.80 -10.95 -13.57
CA ASP A 139 5.16 -10.91 -14.11
C ASP A 139 5.51 -9.61 -14.83
N LYS A 140 4.52 -8.74 -15.08
CA LYS A 140 4.74 -7.41 -15.65
C LYS A 140 5.36 -6.43 -14.65
N ILE A 141 5.26 -6.71 -13.34
CA ILE A 141 5.84 -5.88 -12.29
C ILE A 141 7.27 -6.34 -12.03
N THR A 142 8.22 -5.67 -12.66
CA THR A 142 9.65 -5.98 -12.58
C THR A 142 10.42 -5.08 -11.60
N PHE A 143 9.77 -4.08 -10.99
CA PHE A 143 10.41 -3.11 -10.11
C PHE A 143 10.24 -3.45 -8.63
N SER A 144 11.17 -2.92 -7.82
CA SER A 144 11.08 -2.98 -6.35
C SER A 144 10.13 -1.90 -5.83
N SER A 145 9.45 -2.20 -4.73
CA SER A 145 8.52 -1.28 -4.07
C SER A 145 8.84 -1.18 -2.58
N SER A 146 8.44 -0.06 -2.00
CA SER A 146 8.55 0.23 -0.57
C SER A 146 7.27 0.91 -0.09
N TYR A 147 7.08 1.01 1.23
CA TYR A 147 6.11 1.94 1.78
C TYR A 147 6.71 3.34 1.81
N TYR A 148 6.05 4.26 1.13
CA TYR A 148 6.28 5.70 1.25
C TYR A 148 5.36 6.23 2.32
N CYS A 149 5.93 6.83 3.35
CA CYS A 149 5.20 7.26 4.52
C CYS A 149 5.43 8.73 4.81
N TRP A 150 4.51 9.33 5.51
CA TRP A 150 4.67 10.64 6.12
C TRP A 150 4.06 10.63 7.52
N ASN A 151 4.81 11.17 8.50
CA ASN A 151 4.41 11.25 9.90
C ASN A 151 3.88 9.91 10.47
N PHE A 152 4.47 8.80 10.04
CA PHE A 152 3.97 7.45 10.30
C PHE A 152 5.02 6.55 10.95
N LEU A 153 6.25 6.57 10.44
CA LEU A 153 7.36 5.74 10.95
C LEU A 153 8.12 6.47 12.06
N PRO A 154 8.75 5.75 13.00
CA PRO A 154 9.58 6.36 14.04
C PRO A 154 10.90 6.93 13.52
N LYS A 155 11.30 6.61 12.29
CA LYS A 155 12.51 7.08 11.62
C LYS A 155 12.24 7.38 10.16
N GLN A 156 13.10 8.19 9.55
CA GLN A 156 12.98 8.54 8.13
C GLN A 156 13.22 7.33 7.20
N LEU A 157 14.17 6.48 7.55
CA LEU A 157 14.46 5.25 6.80
C LEU A 157 14.49 4.06 7.75
N ILE A 158 13.70 3.06 7.43
CA ILE A 158 13.70 1.75 8.07
C ILE A 158 13.90 0.69 7.01
N MET A 159 14.82 -0.23 7.26
CA MET A 159 15.08 -1.40 6.41
C MET A 159 14.79 -2.67 7.20
N GLU A 160 13.96 -3.53 6.68
CA GLU A 160 13.53 -4.78 7.33
C GLU A 160 13.70 -5.98 6.41
N GLU A 161 13.82 -7.16 7.01
CA GLU A 161 13.70 -8.41 6.28
C GLU A 161 12.24 -8.62 5.88
N LEU A 162 12.00 -8.96 4.60
CA LEU A 162 10.70 -9.38 4.13
C LEU A 162 10.59 -10.91 4.24
N ILE A 163 9.76 -11.39 5.16
CA ILE A 163 9.55 -12.81 5.38
C ILE A 163 8.51 -13.32 4.39
N ILE A 164 8.98 -13.96 3.32
CA ILE A 164 8.13 -14.57 2.30
C ILE A 164 7.91 -16.04 2.68
N PRO A 165 6.65 -16.50 2.90
CA PRO A 165 6.37 -17.90 3.19
C PRO A 165 6.92 -18.80 2.07
N LYS A 166 7.58 -19.89 2.45
CA LYS A 166 7.97 -20.93 1.48
C LYS A 166 6.68 -21.51 0.89
N SER A 167 6.56 -21.53 -0.44
CA SER A 167 5.49 -22.25 -1.10
C SER A 167 5.57 -23.71 -0.62
N ASN A 168 4.52 -24.22 0.02
CA ASN A 168 4.41 -25.64 0.25
C ASN A 168 4.45 -26.32 -1.13
N SER A 169 5.59 -26.88 -1.51
CA SER A 169 5.65 -27.85 -2.59
C SER A 169 4.62 -28.92 -2.22
N LYS A 170 3.60 -29.06 -3.06
CA LYS A 170 2.59 -30.11 -2.93
C LYS A 170 3.29 -31.41 -2.53
N ALA A 171 2.98 -31.93 -1.36
CA ALA A 171 3.32 -33.29 -1.02
C ALA A 171 2.73 -34.17 -2.11
N VAL A 172 3.59 -34.72 -2.96
CA VAL A 172 3.22 -35.81 -3.86
C VAL A 172 2.96 -36.98 -2.92
N LEU A 173 1.69 -37.32 -2.72
CA LEU A 173 1.33 -38.55 -2.06
C LEU A 173 1.89 -39.70 -2.94
N PRO A 174 2.71 -40.58 -2.40
CA PRO A 174 3.11 -41.77 -3.15
C PRO A 174 1.88 -42.64 -3.37
N LEU A 175 1.69 -43.09 -4.61
CA LEU A 175 0.70 -44.11 -5.00
C LEU A 175 1.01 -45.43 -4.33
#